data_3ff54a0442abfe9ecb4b484d6d614b49
#
_entry.id   3ff54a0442abfe9ecb4b484d6d614b49
#
_cell.length_a   1.000
_cell.length_b   1.000
_cell.length_c   1.000
_cell.angle_alpha   90.00
_cell.angle_beta   90.00
_cell.angle_gamma   90.00
#
_symmetry.space_group_name_H-M   'P 1'
#
loop_
_entity.id
_entity.type
_entity.pdbx_description
1 polymer ?
#
loop_
_entity_poly.entity_id
_entity_poly.type
_entity_poly.pdbx_seq_one_letter_code
_entity_poly.pdbx_strand_id
1 'polypeptide(L)'
;PRTKSPEQLVAELQSLYDLGWRRSIFLVDDNFIGNKRNAKLLLPEIRTWQEERGYPFSFATEASVDLADDEEMMRMMHDARFESVFLGIETPDESSLETARKVQNTRNPLDAAVDRITANGIRVMAGFIIGFDGEKDGAGNRIVDFVTRTGIPAAMMGMLQALPKTALWARLEKEGRLIQGEDAAKGVNQTNLLNFKPTRPIRDIANEYVEAFCALYEPNAYMDRVYSYYLKMGAPRWKASAKLPTWTDIRALS
;
A
#
# COMPACT_ATOMS: atom_id res chain seq x y z
N PRO A 1 -8.58 15.67 -11.21
CA PRO A 1 -9.16 14.40 -10.79
C PRO A 1 -10.67 14.51 -10.75
N ARG A 2 -11.38 13.43 -11.12
CA ARG A 2 -12.85 13.36 -10.98
C ARG A 2 -13.13 12.70 -9.65
N THR A 3 -13.84 13.39 -8.76
CA THR A 3 -14.28 12.84 -7.47
C THR A 3 -15.75 12.51 -7.54
N LYS A 4 -16.15 11.37 -6.97
CA LYS A 4 -17.57 11.03 -6.80
C LYS A 4 -18.17 11.89 -5.68
N SER A 5 -19.45 12.18 -5.79
CA SER A 5 -20.20 12.74 -4.66
C SER A 5 -20.49 11.66 -3.61
N PRO A 6 -20.81 12.04 -2.36
CA PRO A 6 -21.22 11.08 -1.33
C PRO A 6 -22.41 10.22 -1.77
N GLU A 7 -23.41 10.81 -2.42
CA GLU A 7 -24.61 10.10 -2.89
C GLU A 7 -24.26 9.06 -3.95
N GLN A 8 -23.33 9.39 -4.87
CA GLN A 8 -22.89 8.45 -5.90
C GLN A 8 -22.18 7.25 -5.29
N LEU A 9 -21.29 7.49 -4.31
CA LEU A 9 -20.57 6.41 -3.65
C LEU A 9 -21.51 5.53 -2.83
N VAL A 10 -22.42 6.13 -2.05
CA VAL A 10 -23.42 5.39 -1.27
C VAL A 10 -24.34 4.57 -2.18
N ALA A 11 -24.73 5.08 -3.35
CA ALA A 11 -25.53 4.32 -4.31
C ALA A 11 -24.78 3.10 -4.87
N GLU A 12 -23.46 3.20 -5.11
CA GLU A 12 -22.64 2.04 -5.51
C GLU A 12 -22.51 1.02 -4.38
N LEU A 13 -22.30 1.45 -3.14
CA LEU A 13 -22.29 0.55 -1.98
C LEU A 13 -23.64 -0.16 -1.82
N GLN A 14 -24.75 0.57 -2.00
CA GLN A 14 -26.08 -0.01 -1.96
C GLN A 14 -26.28 -1.07 -3.04
N SER A 15 -25.81 -0.81 -4.26
CA SER A 15 -25.90 -1.77 -5.36
C SER A 15 -25.15 -3.08 -5.06
N LEU A 16 -23.94 -2.98 -4.46
CA LEU A 16 -23.20 -4.17 -4.02
C LEU A 16 -23.92 -4.90 -2.87
N TYR A 17 -24.53 -4.15 -1.96
CA TYR A 17 -25.29 -4.71 -0.88
C TYR A 17 -26.52 -5.48 -1.37
N ASP A 18 -27.25 -4.94 -2.33
CA ASP A 18 -28.44 -5.56 -2.95
C ASP A 18 -28.09 -6.82 -3.74
N LEU A 19 -26.88 -6.87 -4.34
CA LEU A 19 -26.31 -8.07 -4.97
C LEU A 19 -25.89 -9.17 -3.96
N GLY A 20 -26.01 -8.91 -2.66
CA GLY A 20 -25.65 -9.86 -1.61
C GLY A 20 -24.17 -9.85 -1.19
N TRP A 21 -23.34 -8.91 -1.69
CA TRP A 21 -21.95 -8.80 -1.26
C TRP A 21 -21.88 -8.40 0.22
N ARG A 22 -21.00 -9.04 1.01
CA ARG A 22 -20.87 -8.83 2.47
C ARG A 22 -19.40 -9.00 2.91
N ARG A 23 -18.46 -8.57 2.05
CA ARG A 23 -17.03 -8.75 2.29
C ARG A 23 -16.28 -7.43 2.11
N SER A 24 -14.96 -7.51 2.06
CA SER A 24 -14.10 -6.37 1.81
C SER A 24 -14.34 -5.75 0.43
N ILE A 25 -14.24 -4.42 0.37
CA ILE A 25 -14.31 -3.61 -0.85
C ILE A 25 -13.01 -2.79 -0.93
N PHE A 26 -12.35 -2.85 -2.07
CA PHE A 26 -11.25 -1.96 -2.39
C PHE A 26 -11.79 -0.74 -3.14
N LEU A 27 -11.68 0.44 -2.52
CA LEU A 27 -11.97 1.70 -3.19
C LEU A 27 -10.78 2.06 -4.07
N VAL A 28 -10.96 1.94 -5.38
CA VAL A 28 -9.90 2.15 -6.39
C VAL A 28 -9.67 3.66 -6.56
N ASP A 29 -8.68 4.17 -5.86
CA ASP A 29 -8.21 5.55 -5.92
C ASP A 29 -6.71 5.53 -5.63
N ASP A 30 -5.89 6.12 -6.48
CA ASP A 30 -4.43 6.17 -6.31
C ASP A 30 -4.01 6.93 -5.03
N ASN A 31 -4.89 7.77 -4.48
CA ASN A 31 -4.71 8.44 -3.21
C ASN A 31 -6.04 8.98 -2.66
N PHE A 32 -6.75 8.17 -1.90
CA PHE A 32 -8.07 8.51 -1.33
C PHE A 32 -8.06 9.83 -0.56
N ILE A 33 -6.95 10.13 0.11
CA ILE A 33 -6.79 11.37 0.87
C ILE A 33 -6.17 12.53 0.06
N GLY A 34 -5.90 12.32 -1.22
CA GLY A 34 -5.33 13.35 -2.11
C GLY A 34 -6.18 14.62 -2.17
N ASN A 35 -7.49 14.49 -1.96
CA ASN A 35 -8.39 15.59 -1.68
C ASN A 35 -9.01 15.41 -0.29
N LYS A 36 -8.29 15.85 0.76
CA LYS A 36 -8.72 15.70 2.16
C LYS A 36 -10.11 16.26 2.44
N ARG A 37 -10.48 17.38 1.79
CA ARG A 37 -11.82 17.97 1.94
C ARG A 37 -12.90 17.02 1.42
N ASN A 38 -12.70 16.43 0.25
CA ASN A 38 -13.66 15.48 -0.32
C ASN A 38 -13.73 14.20 0.52
N ALA A 39 -12.61 13.65 0.94
CA ALA A 39 -12.58 12.47 1.79
C ALA A 39 -13.36 12.70 3.11
N LYS A 40 -13.19 13.87 3.76
CA LYS A 40 -13.94 14.25 4.97
C LYS A 40 -15.44 14.45 4.74
N LEU A 41 -15.88 14.68 3.50
CA LEU A 41 -17.32 14.69 3.14
C LEU A 41 -17.85 13.27 2.90
N LEU A 42 -17.06 12.39 2.30
CA LEU A 42 -17.47 11.01 1.99
C LEU A 42 -17.56 10.11 3.24
N LEU A 43 -16.60 10.21 4.15
CA LEU A 43 -16.44 9.30 5.27
C LEU A 43 -17.66 9.28 6.24
N PRO A 44 -18.28 10.41 6.63
CA PRO A 44 -19.48 10.40 7.45
C PRO A 44 -20.66 9.69 6.79
N GLU A 45 -20.83 9.87 5.47
CA GLU A 45 -21.92 9.25 4.72
C GLU A 45 -21.72 7.74 4.60
N ILE A 46 -20.49 7.30 4.34
CA ILE A 46 -20.13 5.87 4.36
C ILE A 46 -20.41 5.29 5.75
N ARG A 47 -20.00 5.97 6.82
CA ARG A 47 -20.22 5.53 8.18
C ARG A 47 -21.71 5.38 8.47
N THR A 48 -22.54 6.42 8.21
CA THR A 48 -23.98 6.40 8.42
C THR A 48 -24.64 5.23 7.67
N TRP A 49 -24.29 5.08 6.40
CA TRP A 49 -24.79 3.97 5.58
C TRP A 49 -24.42 2.59 6.14
N GLN A 50 -23.20 2.44 6.66
CA GLN A 50 -22.71 1.23 7.31
C GLN A 50 -23.45 0.95 8.63
N GLU A 51 -23.64 1.97 9.48
CA GLU A 51 -24.36 1.87 10.75
C GLU A 51 -25.78 1.35 10.55
N GLU A 52 -26.51 1.94 9.61
CA GLU A 52 -27.90 1.54 9.30
C GLU A 52 -28.03 0.07 8.86
N ARG A 53 -26.95 -0.53 8.33
CA ARG A 53 -26.93 -1.90 7.78
C ARG A 53 -26.10 -2.88 8.61
N GLY A 54 -25.70 -2.49 9.81
CA GLY A 54 -24.91 -3.36 10.70
C GLY A 54 -23.51 -3.63 10.23
N TYR A 55 -22.88 -2.67 9.53
CA TYR A 55 -21.50 -2.74 9.02
C TYR A 55 -21.24 -3.93 8.08
N PRO A 56 -21.94 -4.03 6.94
CA PRO A 56 -21.83 -5.18 6.05
C PRO A 56 -20.47 -5.28 5.35
N PHE A 57 -19.73 -4.17 5.20
CA PHE A 57 -18.48 -4.10 4.48
C PHE A 57 -17.29 -3.72 5.35
N SER A 58 -16.10 -4.11 4.94
CA SER A 58 -14.85 -3.49 5.32
C SER A 58 -14.21 -2.85 4.08
N PHE A 59 -13.43 -1.78 4.28
CA PHE A 59 -12.83 -1.06 3.18
C PHE A 59 -11.31 -1.13 3.22
N ALA A 60 -10.72 -1.12 2.03
CA ALA A 60 -9.32 -0.86 1.78
C ALA A 60 -9.19 0.19 0.68
N THR A 61 -8.11 0.97 0.68
CA THR A 61 -7.80 1.96 -0.36
C THR A 61 -6.32 2.25 -0.39
N GLU A 62 -5.87 3.02 -1.38
CA GLU A 62 -4.52 3.58 -1.38
C GLU A 62 -4.52 4.97 -0.73
N ALA A 63 -3.43 5.29 -0.06
CA ALA A 63 -3.21 6.59 0.57
C ALA A 63 -1.73 6.98 0.53
N SER A 64 -1.46 8.26 0.63
CA SER A 64 -0.10 8.75 0.84
C SER A 64 0.27 8.72 2.32
N VAL A 65 1.59 8.69 2.61
CA VAL A 65 2.15 8.58 3.97
C VAL A 65 1.71 9.73 4.89
N ASP A 66 1.37 10.91 4.33
CA ASP A 66 0.86 12.07 5.07
C ASP A 66 -0.55 11.86 5.68
N LEU A 67 -1.17 10.68 5.47
CA LEU A 67 -2.30 10.23 6.27
C LEU A 67 -1.96 10.24 7.77
N ALA A 68 -0.73 9.87 8.11
CA ALA A 68 -0.23 9.86 9.48
C ALA A 68 -0.27 11.23 10.19
N ASP A 69 -0.38 12.31 9.44
CA ASP A 69 -0.41 13.68 9.95
C ASP A 69 -1.83 14.21 10.18
N ASP A 70 -2.86 13.41 9.84
CA ASP A 70 -4.27 13.79 9.99
C ASP A 70 -5.02 12.78 10.87
N GLU A 71 -4.88 12.95 12.19
CA GLU A 71 -5.51 12.07 13.19
C GLU A 71 -7.04 12.02 13.04
N GLU A 72 -7.66 13.16 12.69
CA GLU A 72 -9.09 13.21 12.44
C GLU A 72 -9.47 12.34 11.24
N MET A 73 -8.72 12.40 10.15
CA MET A 73 -8.94 11.57 8.96
C MET A 73 -8.80 10.08 9.30
N MET A 74 -7.73 9.69 10.01
CA MET A 74 -7.55 8.29 10.42
C MET A 74 -8.71 7.79 11.29
N ARG A 75 -9.18 8.61 12.23
CA ARG A 75 -10.35 8.28 13.04
C ARG A 75 -11.61 8.12 12.21
N MET A 76 -11.89 9.06 11.28
CA MET A 76 -13.06 9.00 10.40
C MET A 76 -12.99 7.77 9.48
N MET A 77 -11.84 7.44 8.94
CA MET A 77 -11.62 6.23 8.14
C MET A 77 -11.88 4.98 8.97
N HIS A 78 -11.31 4.91 10.17
CA HIS A 78 -11.55 3.80 11.07
C HIS A 78 -13.04 3.66 11.41
N ASP A 79 -13.74 4.74 11.74
CA ASP A 79 -15.16 4.75 12.07
C ASP A 79 -16.05 4.31 10.89
N ALA A 80 -15.64 4.60 9.66
CA ALA A 80 -16.29 4.11 8.44
C ALA A 80 -15.89 2.67 8.07
N ARG A 81 -15.04 2.00 8.88
CA ARG A 81 -14.54 0.65 8.72
C ARG A 81 -13.54 0.46 7.57
N PHE A 82 -12.67 1.45 7.38
CA PHE A 82 -11.44 1.23 6.62
C PHE A 82 -10.46 0.40 7.47
N GLU A 83 -10.29 -0.84 7.13
CA GLU A 83 -9.45 -1.78 7.88
C GLU A 83 -7.99 -1.76 7.41
N SER A 84 -7.74 -1.30 6.18
CA SER A 84 -6.39 -1.24 5.64
C SER A 84 -6.20 -0.12 4.63
N VAL A 85 -4.95 0.35 4.56
CA VAL A 85 -4.46 1.25 3.51
C VAL A 85 -3.20 0.68 2.86
N PHE A 86 -3.09 0.90 1.56
CA PHE A 86 -1.85 0.65 0.83
C PHE A 86 -1.09 1.96 0.71
N LEU A 87 0.17 1.98 1.16
CA LEU A 87 1.05 3.14 1.12
C LEU A 87 2.15 2.93 0.07
N GLY A 88 2.25 3.84 -0.88
CA GLY A 88 3.42 3.90 -1.77
C GLY A 88 4.63 4.47 -1.02
N ILE A 89 5.37 3.64 -0.30
CA ILE A 89 6.60 4.06 0.41
C ILE A 89 7.75 4.19 -0.58
N GLU A 90 7.80 3.34 -1.58
CA GLU A 90 8.77 3.23 -2.66
C GLU A 90 10.15 2.77 -2.17
N THR A 91 10.78 3.50 -1.28
CA THR A 91 12.06 3.13 -0.68
C THR A 91 12.22 3.78 0.70
N PRO A 92 12.85 3.11 1.66
CA PRO A 92 13.21 3.73 2.94
C PRO A 92 14.47 4.60 2.84
N ASP A 93 15.12 4.68 1.68
CA ASP A 93 16.35 5.46 1.45
C ASP A 93 15.99 6.89 1.02
N GLU A 94 16.24 7.87 1.91
CA GLU A 94 15.93 9.28 1.66
C GLU A 94 16.59 9.82 0.39
N SER A 95 17.84 9.42 0.10
CA SER A 95 18.54 9.87 -1.11
C SER A 95 17.87 9.41 -2.41
N SER A 96 17.25 8.25 -2.38
CA SER A 96 16.47 7.69 -3.51
C SER A 96 15.07 8.32 -3.62
N LEU A 97 14.46 8.72 -2.48
CA LEU A 97 13.18 9.43 -2.46
C LEU A 97 13.25 10.81 -3.12
N GLU A 98 14.35 11.53 -2.94
CA GLU A 98 14.61 12.82 -3.60
C GLU A 98 14.64 12.64 -5.12
N THR A 99 15.32 11.61 -5.60
CA THR A 99 15.41 11.27 -7.03
C THR A 99 14.03 10.87 -7.59
N ALA A 100 13.20 10.19 -6.80
CA ALA A 100 11.84 9.80 -7.14
C ALA A 100 10.82 10.95 -7.04
N ARG A 101 11.22 12.14 -6.57
CA ARG A 101 10.36 13.29 -6.29
C ARG A 101 9.22 13.00 -5.30
N LYS A 102 9.42 12.07 -4.37
CA LYS A 102 8.47 11.71 -3.30
C LYS A 102 8.77 12.52 -2.03
N VAL A 103 8.80 13.84 -2.12
CA VAL A 103 9.12 14.77 -1.03
C VAL A 103 8.18 14.61 0.18
N GLN A 104 6.94 14.16 -0.02
CA GLN A 104 6.02 13.88 1.08
C GLN A 104 6.53 12.76 2.01
N ASN A 105 7.33 11.83 1.52
CA ASN A 105 7.89 10.72 2.31
C ASN A 105 9.12 11.14 3.13
N THR A 106 9.65 12.34 2.95
CA THR A 106 10.83 12.86 3.70
C THR A 106 10.45 13.80 4.84
N ARG A 107 9.18 14.19 4.99
CA ARG A 107 8.75 15.17 6.01
C ARG A 107 8.77 14.63 7.43
N ASN A 108 8.45 13.35 7.61
CA ASN A 108 8.46 12.68 8.90
C ASN A 108 9.16 11.32 8.74
N PRO A 109 9.79 10.79 9.81
CA PRO A 109 10.32 9.43 9.77
C PRO A 109 9.21 8.44 9.37
N LEU A 110 9.44 7.68 8.30
CA LEU A 110 8.47 6.72 7.76
C LEU A 110 8.00 5.70 8.80
N ASP A 111 8.91 5.28 9.69
CA ASP A 111 8.60 4.36 10.78
C ASP A 111 7.51 4.93 11.70
N ALA A 112 7.67 6.18 12.11
CA ALA A 112 6.70 6.86 12.97
C ALA A 112 5.35 7.07 12.27
N ALA A 113 5.35 7.28 10.95
CA ALA A 113 4.12 7.38 10.18
C ALA A 113 3.36 6.04 10.15
N VAL A 114 4.06 4.94 9.89
CA VAL A 114 3.48 3.58 9.93
C VAL A 114 2.94 3.26 11.32
N ASP A 115 3.71 3.55 12.37
CA ASP A 115 3.29 3.30 13.75
C ASP A 115 2.03 4.10 14.13
N ARG A 116 1.93 5.38 13.72
CA ARG A 116 0.72 6.20 13.97
C ARG A 116 -0.52 5.66 13.26
N ILE A 117 -0.40 5.28 11.99
CA ILE A 117 -1.54 4.71 11.24
C ILE A 117 -1.98 3.39 11.89
N THR A 118 -1.02 2.52 12.23
CA THR A 118 -1.27 1.23 12.90
C THR A 118 -1.95 1.43 14.26
N ALA A 119 -1.45 2.35 15.08
CA ALA A 119 -2.03 2.66 16.39
C ALA A 119 -3.47 3.20 16.30
N ASN A 120 -3.86 3.79 15.17
CA ASN A 120 -5.24 4.19 14.89
C ASN A 120 -6.13 3.03 14.39
N GLY A 121 -5.63 1.79 14.39
CA GLY A 121 -6.40 0.59 14.05
C GLY A 121 -6.54 0.36 12.54
N ILE A 122 -5.73 1.02 11.71
CA ILE A 122 -5.71 0.84 10.25
C ILE A 122 -4.48 0.02 9.89
N ARG A 123 -4.68 -1.13 9.27
CA ARG A 123 -3.59 -1.98 8.81
C ARG A 123 -2.87 -1.36 7.62
N VAL A 124 -1.55 -1.28 7.71
CA VAL A 124 -0.70 -0.80 6.62
C VAL A 124 -0.26 -1.98 5.74
N MET A 125 -0.46 -1.85 4.44
CA MET A 125 0.23 -2.58 3.38
C MET A 125 1.13 -1.57 2.66
N ALA A 126 2.31 -1.97 2.20
CA ALA A 126 3.24 -1.02 1.59
C ALA A 126 3.84 -1.53 0.28
N GLY A 127 4.02 -0.60 -0.66
CA GLY A 127 4.73 -0.81 -1.91
C GLY A 127 6.16 -0.31 -1.86
N PHE A 128 7.09 -1.11 -2.34
CA PHE A 128 8.51 -0.80 -2.44
C PHE A 128 9.00 -1.04 -3.87
N ILE A 129 9.94 -0.20 -4.29
CA ILE A 129 10.55 -0.26 -5.62
C ILE A 129 12.07 -0.29 -5.44
N ILE A 130 12.75 -1.14 -6.22
CA ILE A 130 14.19 -1.24 -6.29
C ILE A 130 14.67 -0.92 -7.71
N GLY A 131 15.86 -0.33 -7.85
CA GLY A 131 16.47 -0.03 -9.15
C GLY A 131 16.37 1.44 -9.54
N PHE A 132 16.26 2.36 -8.59
CA PHE A 132 16.35 3.80 -8.85
C PHE A 132 17.76 4.18 -9.30
N ASP A 133 17.86 5.18 -10.19
CA ASP A 133 19.16 5.77 -10.53
C ASP A 133 19.79 6.42 -9.29
N GLY A 134 21.07 6.12 -9.06
CA GLY A 134 21.79 6.59 -7.88
C GLY A 134 21.53 5.78 -6.60
N GLU A 135 20.70 4.77 -6.66
CA GLU A 135 20.47 3.85 -5.55
C GLU A 135 21.77 3.10 -5.20
N LYS A 136 22.11 3.06 -3.92
CA LYS A 136 23.29 2.35 -3.43
C LYS A 136 23.01 0.85 -3.30
N ASP A 137 24.09 0.06 -3.34
CA ASP A 137 24.03 -1.39 -3.07
C ASP A 137 23.37 -1.66 -1.71
N GLY A 138 22.68 -2.81 -1.60
CA GLY A 138 21.96 -3.21 -0.39
C GLY A 138 20.58 -2.57 -0.23
N ALA A 139 19.97 -2.06 -1.31
CA ALA A 139 18.62 -1.53 -1.29
C ALA A 139 17.59 -2.56 -0.81
N GLY A 140 17.72 -3.81 -1.25
CA GLY A 140 16.88 -4.92 -0.78
C GLY A 140 16.96 -5.11 0.74
N ASN A 141 18.16 -5.10 1.31
CA ASN A 141 18.36 -5.25 2.75
C ASN A 141 17.75 -4.07 3.52
N ARG A 142 17.88 -2.83 3.04
CA ARG A 142 17.24 -1.68 3.66
C ARG A 142 15.72 -1.79 3.69
N ILE A 143 15.12 -2.35 2.64
CA ILE A 143 13.67 -2.64 2.62
C ILE A 143 13.32 -3.72 3.64
N VAL A 144 14.07 -4.83 3.70
CA VAL A 144 13.87 -5.91 4.67
C VAL A 144 13.96 -5.37 6.11
N ASP A 145 14.98 -4.58 6.42
CA ASP A 145 15.18 -3.97 7.73
C ASP A 145 14.02 -3.04 8.11
N PHE A 146 13.58 -2.20 7.16
CA PHE A 146 12.44 -1.30 7.37
C PHE A 146 11.14 -2.08 7.64
N VAL A 147 10.81 -3.05 6.79
CA VAL A 147 9.59 -3.85 6.91
C VAL A 147 9.59 -4.68 8.20
N THR A 148 10.73 -5.24 8.57
CA THR A 148 10.89 -5.99 9.82
C THR A 148 10.70 -5.11 11.04
N ARG A 149 11.32 -3.94 11.06
CA ARG A 149 11.26 -2.98 12.18
C ARG A 149 9.86 -2.38 12.37
N THR A 150 9.20 -2.00 11.29
CA THR A 150 7.82 -1.49 11.33
C THR A 150 6.79 -2.60 11.55
N GLY A 151 7.12 -3.83 11.19
CA GLY A 151 6.22 -4.98 11.30
C GLY A 151 5.21 -5.11 10.17
N ILE A 152 5.29 -4.28 9.10
CA ILE A 152 4.31 -4.29 8.00
C ILE A 152 4.05 -5.72 7.51
N PRO A 153 2.79 -6.23 7.58
CA PRO A 153 2.49 -7.61 7.22
C PRO A 153 2.65 -7.90 5.73
N ALA A 154 2.19 -6.98 4.89
CA ALA A 154 2.19 -7.14 3.44
C ALA A 154 3.06 -6.06 2.80
N ALA A 155 4.24 -6.46 2.32
CA ALA A 155 5.18 -5.63 1.58
C ALA A 155 5.20 -6.09 0.11
N MET A 156 4.69 -5.27 -0.78
CA MET A 156 4.78 -5.52 -2.22
C MET A 156 6.09 -4.93 -2.72
N MET A 157 6.88 -5.73 -3.42
CA MET A 157 8.14 -5.26 -4.03
C MET A 157 8.07 -5.36 -5.54
N GLY A 158 8.64 -4.39 -6.22
CA GLY A 158 8.78 -4.38 -7.67
C GLY A 158 10.10 -3.76 -8.11
N MET A 159 10.55 -4.09 -9.33
CA MET A 159 11.65 -3.38 -9.98
C MET A 159 11.10 -2.17 -10.73
N LEU A 160 11.85 -1.05 -10.69
CA LEU A 160 11.44 0.19 -11.33
C LEU A 160 11.15 0.00 -12.83
N GLN A 161 9.98 0.47 -13.24
CA GLN A 161 9.58 0.47 -14.65
C GLN A 161 9.41 1.90 -15.16
N ALA A 162 10.00 2.21 -16.29
CA ALA A 162 9.72 3.44 -16.98
C ALA A 162 8.38 3.32 -17.73
N LEU A 163 7.37 4.01 -17.27
CA LEU A 163 6.05 4.02 -17.90
C LEU A 163 6.00 5.04 -19.04
N PRO A 164 5.42 4.71 -20.20
CA PRO A 164 5.23 5.67 -21.29
C PRO A 164 4.54 6.96 -20.81
N LYS A 165 4.96 8.09 -21.35
CA LYS A 165 4.44 9.43 -21.02
C LYS A 165 4.78 9.94 -19.61
N THR A 166 5.64 9.26 -18.84
CA THR A 166 6.16 9.78 -17.57
C THR A 166 7.44 10.58 -17.76
N ALA A 167 7.80 11.40 -16.77
CA ALA A 167 9.07 12.15 -16.78
C ALA A 167 10.28 11.21 -16.80
N LEU A 168 10.19 10.05 -16.11
CA LEU A 168 11.23 9.03 -16.13
C LEU A 168 11.43 8.48 -17.55
N TRP A 169 10.34 8.13 -18.24
CA TRP A 169 10.40 7.66 -19.63
C TRP A 169 11.08 8.68 -20.53
N ALA A 170 10.61 9.94 -20.52
CA ALA A 170 11.15 10.99 -21.37
C ALA A 170 12.66 11.24 -21.12
N ARG A 171 13.09 11.16 -19.86
CA ARG A 171 14.50 11.27 -19.48
C ARG A 171 15.32 10.11 -20.04
N LEU A 172 14.87 8.88 -19.80
CA LEU A 172 15.60 7.67 -20.23
C LEU A 172 15.62 7.52 -21.76
N GLU A 173 14.57 7.97 -22.45
CA GLU A 173 14.52 8.06 -23.91
C GLU A 173 15.59 9.02 -24.45
N LYS A 174 15.67 10.23 -23.86
CA LYS A 174 16.70 11.24 -24.22
C LYS A 174 18.12 10.73 -23.94
N GLU A 175 18.30 9.94 -22.89
CA GLU A 175 19.58 9.33 -22.51
C GLU A 175 19.91 8.07 -23.35
N GLY A 176 19.00 7.59 -24.20
CA GLY A 176 19.18 6.37 -25.00
C GLY A 176 19.25 5.09 -24.15
N ARG A 177 18.61 5.10 -23.00
CA ARG A 177 18.67 4.00 -22.02
C ARG A 177 17.43 3.11 -22.02
N LEU A 178 16.36 3.45 -22.73
CA LEU A 178 15.20 2.56 -22.86
C LEU A 178 15.58 1.30 -23.63
N ILE A 179 15.14 0.14 -23.12
CA ILE A 179 15.28 -1.15 -23.80
C ILE A 179 14.16 -1.24 -24.83
N GLN A 180 14.54 -1.32 -26.13
CA GLN A 180 13.59 -1.46 -27.24
C GLN A 180 13.32 -2.95 -27.50
N GLY A 181 12.08 -3.32 -27.72
CA GLY A 181 11.66 -4.67 -28.07
C GLY A 181 10.16 -4.90 -27.86
N GLU A 182 9.63 -5.97 -28.45
CA GLU A 182 8.22 -6.37 -28.27
C GLU A 182 7.88 -6.65 -26.78
N ASP A 183 8.87 -6.99 -25.96
CA ASP A 183 8.70 -7.24 -24.53
C ASP A 183 8.55 -5.96 -23.70
N ALA A 184 9.02 -4.82 -24.17
CA ALA A 184 8.84 -3.52 -23.51
C ALA A 184 7.37 -3.05 -23.51
N ALA A 185 6.54 -3.59 -24.39
CA ALA A 185 5.12 -3.28 -24.52
C ALA A 185 4.17 -4.25 -23.80
N LYS A 186 4.69 -5.38 -23.30
CA LYS A 186 3.88 -6.41 -22.63
C LYS A 186 3.65 -6.08 -21.16
N GLY A 187 2.85 -5.07 -20.89
CA GLY A 187 2.30 -4.79 -19.56
C GLY A 187 3.34 -4.63 -18.44
N VAL A 188 3.16 -3.63 -17.63
CA VAL A 188 3.96 -3.44 -16.40
C VAL A 188 3.53 -4.50 -15.39
N ASN A 189 4.46 -5.37 -14.99
CA ASN A 189 4.25 -6.36 -13.95
C ASN A 189 5.38 -6.22 -12.92
N GLN A 190 5.05 -6.36 -11.64
CA GLN A 190 6.00 -6.24 -10.53
C GLN A 190 7.17 -7.24 -10.61
N THR A 191 7.00 -8.35 -11.32
CA THR A 191 8.02 -9.38 -11.52
C THR A 191 8.88 -9.16 -12.77
N ASN A 192 8.58 -8.13 -13.56
CA ASN A 192 9.38 -7.85 -14.76
C ASN A 192 10.69 -7.17 -14.38
N LEU A 193 11.76 -7.55 -15.08
CA LEU A 193 13.02 -6.81 -15.04
C LEU A 193 12.83 -5.37 -15.53
N LEU A 194 13.77 -4.50 -15.17
CA LEU A 194 13.75 -3.11 -15.61
C LEU A 194 13.66 -3.04 -17.15
N ASN A 195 12.84 -2.16 -17.67
CA ASN A 195 12.70 -1.91 -19.12
C ASN A 195 13.65 -0.81 -19.62
N PHE A 196 14.71 -0.54 -18.89
CA PHE A 196 15.77 0.40 -19.23
C PHE A 196 17.13 -0.08 -18.70
N LYS A 197 18.21 0.53 -19.17
CA LYS A 197 19.57 0.28 -18.67
C LYS A 197 19.79 1.08 -17.37
N PRO A 198 19.87 0.41 -16.20
CA PRO A 198 20.09 1.08 -14.93
C PRO A 198 21.54 1.57 -14.78
N THR A 199 21.82 2.37 -13.77
CA THR A 199 23.18 2.83 -13.42
C THR A 199 23.99 1.78 -12.66
N ARG A 200 23.33 0.81 -12.03
CA ARG A 200 23.93 -0.38 -11.40
C ARG A 200 23.78 -1.60 -12.31
N PRO A 201 24.60 -2.64 -12.15
CA PRO A 201 24.41 -3.90 -12.88
C PRO A 201 23.00 -4.47 -12.61
N ILE A 202 22.26 -4.76 -13.68
CA ILE A 202 20.88 -5.28 -13.58
C ILE A 202 20.82 -6.60 -12.81
N ARG A 203 21.88 -7.42 -12.91
CA ARG A 203 21.99 -8.68 -12.19
C ARG A 203 22.02 -8.48 -10.68
N ASP A 204 22.73 -7.44 -10.21
CA ASP A 204 22.84 -7.15 -8.78
C ASP A 204 21.51 -6.66 -8.23
N ILE A 205 20.82 -5.79 -8.97
CA ILE A 205 19.45 -5.33 -8.63
C ILE A 205 18.50 -6.51 -8.56
N ALA A 206 18.55 -7.42 -9.54
CA ALA A 206 17.68 -8.60 -9.58
C ALA A 206 17.97 -9.57 -8.42
N ASN A 207 19.24 -9.77 -8.09
CA ASN A 207 19.63 -10.60 -6.95
C ASN A 207 19.13 -9.99 -5.63
N GLU A 208 19.35 -8.70 -5.41
CA GLU A 208 18.86 -7.99 -4.21
C GLU A 208 17.32 -8.06 -4.10
N TYR A 209 16.60 -7.97 -5.21
CA TYR A 209 15.16 -8.13 -5.25
C TYR A 209 14.73 -9.54 -4.78
N VAL A 210 15.34 -10.59 -5.35
CA VAL A 210 15.00 -11.98 -5.00
C VAL A 210 15.36 -12.29 -3.55
N GLU A 211 16.55 -11.89 -3.10
CA GLU A 211 17.01 -12.09 -1.73
C GLU A 211 16.10 -11.40 -0.72
N ALA A 212 15.74 -10.14 -0.97
CA ALA A 212 14.82 -9.39 -0.11
C ALA A 212 13.44 -10.02 -0.08
N PHE A 213 12.89 -10.44 -1.23
CA PHE A 213 11.60 -11.12 -1.29
C PHE A 213 11.60 -12.41 -0.50
N CYS A 214 12.63 -13.25 -0.67
CA CYS A 214 12.79 -14.50 0.08
C CYS A 214 12.91 -14.24 1.60
N ALA A 215 13.67 -13.23 2.01
CA ALA A 215 13.83 -12.88 3.42
C ALA A 215 12.51 -12.37 4.05
N LEU A 216 11.75 -11.53 3.32
CA LEU A 216 10.48 -10.99 3.80
C LEU A 216 9.40 -12.07 3.98
N TYR A 217 9.42 -13.11 3.15
CA TYR A 217 8.38 -14.14 3.12
C TYR A 217 8.89 -15.54 3.56
N GLU A 218 10.07 -15.57 4.22
CA GLU A 218 10.46 -16.76 4.98
C GLU A 218 9.37 -17.01 6.05
N PRO A 219 8.82 -18.23 6.16
CA PRO A 219 7.63 -18.51 6.95
C PRO A 219 7.69 -18.04 8.42
N ASN A 220 8.79 -18.31 9.12
CA ASN A 220 8.91 -17.93 10.53
C ASN A 220 9.06 -16.40 10.68
N ALA A 221 9.95 -15.79 9.89
CA ALA A 221 10.16 -14.35 9.91
C ALA A 221 8.87 -13.57 9.55
N TYR A 222 8.09 -14.09 8.60
CA TYR A 222 6.78 -13.55 8.24
C TYR A 222 5.80 -13.65 9.41
N MET A 223 5.66 -14.82 10.02
CA MET A 223 4.71 -15.02 11.11
C MET A 223 5.06 -14.20 12.35
N ASP A 224 6.34 -14.11 12.73
CA ASP A 224 6.81 -13.28 13.84
C ASP A 224 6.50 -11.80 13.60
N ARG A 225 6.72 -11.33 12.37
CA ARG A 225 6.42 -9.97 11.96
C ARG A 225 4.92 -9.67 12.03
N VAL A 226 4.08 -10.55 11.47
CA VAL A 226 2.62 -10.42 11.49
C VAL A 226 2.10 -10.42 12.93
N TYR A 227 2.59 -11.33 13.77
CA TYR A 227 2.21 -11.41 15.18
C TYR A 227 2.56 -10.10 15.92
N SER A 228 3.79 -9.65 15.80
CA SER A 228 4.26 -8.40 16.41
C SER A 228 3.46 -7.19 15.95
N TYR A 229 3.08 -7.14 14.68
CA TYR A 229 2.26 -6.07 14.12
C TYR A 229 0.86 -6.01 14.76
N TYR A 230 0.18 -7.15 14.88
CA TYR A 230 -1.15 -7.19 15.48
C TYR A 230 -1.12 -6.90 16.98
N LEU A 231 -0.02 -7.20 17.67
CA LEU A 231 0.17 -6.76 19.07
C LEU A 231 0.27 -5.23 19.16
N LYS A 232 0.97 -4.56 18.24
CA LYS A 232 1.05 -3.09 18.16
C LYS A 232 -0.30 -2.45 17.85
N MET A 233 -1.06 -3.03 16.91
CA MET A 233 -2.39 -2.54 16.52
C MET A 233 -3.39 -2.59 17.67
N GLY A 234 -3.26 -3.57 18.57
CA GLY A 234 -4.16 -3.77 19.69
C GLY A 234 -5.51 -4.37 19.28
N ALA A 235 -6.43 -4.40 20.22
CA ALA A 235 -7.76 -4.95 19.98
C ALA A 235 -8.57 -4.03 19.05
N PRO A 236 -9.32 -4.58 18.09
CA PRO A 236 -10.16 -3.78 17.22
C PRO A 236 -11.22 -3.03 18.06
N ARG A 237 -11.46 -1.77 17.73
CA ARG A 237 -12.50 -0.95 18.39
C ARG A 237 -13.92 -1.45 18.09
N TRP A 238 -14.07 -2.29 17.07
CA TRP A 238 -15.32 -2.93 16.68
C TRP A 238 -15.56 -4.16 17.55
N LYS A 239 -16.73 -4.25 18.13
CA LYS A 239 -17.22 -5.55 18.56
C LYS A 239 -17.66 -6.30 17.32
N ALA A 240 -16.76 -7.07 16.73
CA ALA A 240 -17.17 -8.05 15.75
C ALA A 240 -18.27 -8.89 16.39
N SER A 241 -19.41 -9.03 15.71
CA SER A 241 -20.33 -10.10 16.09
C SER A 241 -19.49 -11.37 16.02
N ALA A 242 -19.33 -12.05 17.13
CA ALA A 242 -18.51 -13.26 17.23
C ALA A 242 -19.17 -14.34 16.35
N LYS A 243 -18.90 -14.28 15.04
CA LYS A 243 -19.18 -15.42 14.17
C LYS A 243 -18.11 -16.44 14.48
N LEU A 244 -18.54 -17.59 14.96
CA LEU A 244 -17.66 -18.73 15.06
C LEU A 244 -16.94 -18.94 13.71
N PRO A 245 -15.62 -19.26 13.72
CA PRO A 245 -14.89 -19.50 12.49
C PRO A 245 -15.61 -20.62 11.71
N THR A 246 -15.76 -20.40 10.42
CA THR A 246 -16.33 -21.43 9.53
C THR A 246 -15.31 -22.56 9.34
N TRP A 247 -15.77 -23.74 8.90
CA TRP A 247 -14.88 -24.84 8.53
C TRP A 247 -13.83 -24.43 7.47
N THR A 248 -14.15 -23.47 6.62
CA THR A 248 -13.22 -22.91 5.63
C THR A 248 -12.11 -22.09 6.32
N ASP A 249 -12.45 -21.33 7.36
CA ASP A 249 -11.48 -20.54 8.13
C ASP A 249 -10.53 -21.47 8.92
N ILE A 250 -11.06 -22.57 9.48
CA ILE A 250 -10.27 -23.56 10.21
C ILE A 250 -9.31 -24.31 9.27
N ARG A 251 -9.75 -24.67 8.07
CA ARG A 251 -8.89 -25.33 7.07
C ARG A 251 -7.79 -24.43 6.52
N ALA A 252 -7.96 -23.13 6.52
CA ALA A 252 -6.91 -22.18 6.09
C ALA A 252 -5.79 -22.03 7.13
N LEU A 253 -5.99 -22.55 8.37
CA LEU A 253 -5.02 -22.50 9.47
C LEU A 253 -4.31 -23.85 9.69
N SER A 254 -4.68 -24.89 8.95
CA SER A 254 -4.06 -26.23 8.97
C SER A 254 -3.14 -26.42 7.74
#